data_b86edaac362246e91b44466c3507653b
#
_entry.id   b86edaac362246e91b44466c3507653b
#
_cell.length_a   1.000
_cell.length_b   1.000
_cell.length_c   1.000
_cell.angle_alpha   90.00
_cell.angle_beta   90.00
_cell.angle_gamma   90.00
#
_symmetry.space_group_name_H-M   'P 1'
#
loop_
_entity.id
_entity.type
_entity.pdbx_description
1 polymer ?
#
loop_
_entity_poly.entity_id
_entity_poly.type
_entity_poly.pdbx_seq_one_letter_code
_entity_poly.pdbx_strand_id
1 'polypeptide(L)'
;MKNKALVVIDLQNDITKNYQEIIGTTNQAIDWAVANNMYVVYIQHNNLSAGTRTFKPGTHGAEFVPELKIVSQHIFLKTKSNALTIEEIKGVLAEIWRLQRLSLLKAR
;
A
#
# COMPACT_ATOMS: atom_id res chain seq x y z
N MET A 1 -18.84 6.00 -8.59
CA MET A 1 -17.70 6.39 -7.71
C MET A 1 -17.23 5.19 -6.90
N LYS A 2 -15.92 5.00 -6.80
CA LYS A 2 -15.36 3.91 -6.00
C LYS A 2 -15.59 4.21 -4.51
N ASN A 3 -16.11 3.25 -3.77
CA ASN A 3 -16.36 3.41 -2.33
C ASN A 3 -15.70 2.32 -1.48
N LYS A 4 -14.89 1.46 -2.09
CA LYS A 4 -14.16 0.40 -1.40
C LYS A 4 -12.69 0.43 -1.79
N ALA A 5 -11.85 -0.04 -0.91
CA ALA A 5 -10.41 -0.11 -1.15
C ALA A 5 -9.84 -1.45 -0.68
N LEU A 6 -8.93 -1.99 -1.47
CA LEU A 6 -8.06 -3.08 -1.05
C LEU A 6 -6.78 -2.43 -0.53
N VAL A 7 -6.39 -2.73 0.70
CA VAL A 7 -5.19 -2.19 1.32
C VAL A 7 -4.14 -3.28 1.41
N VAL A 8 -3.01 -3.06 0.74
CA VAL A 8 -1.87 -4.00 0.69
C VAL A 8 -0.81 -3.47 1.65
N ILE A 9 -0.47 -4.24 2.69
CA ILE A 9 0.38 -3.78 3.78
C ILE A 9 1.67 -4.60 3.85
N ASP A 10 2.81 -3.90 3.86
CA ASP A 10 4.14 -4.46 4.19
C ASP A 10 4.64 -5.56 3.26
N LEU A 11 4.20 -5.62 2.01
CA LEU A 11 4.73 -6.60 1.05
C LEU A 11 6.06 -6.12 0.47
N GLN A 12 7.04 -6.02 1.34
CA GLN A 12 8.38 -5.52 1.09
C GLN A 12 9.40 -6.65 1.19
N ASN A 13 10.56 -6.49 0.58
CA ASN A 13 11.57 -7.53 0.46
C ASN A 13 11.99 -8.16 1.80
N ASP A 14 12.10 -7.34 2.86
CA ASP A 14 12.55 -7.84 4.18
C ASP A 14 11.59 -8.83 4.82
N ILE A 15 10.29 -8.75 4.50
CA ILE A 15 9.28 -9.66 5.08
C ILE A 15 8.92 -10.80 4.14
N THR A 16 8.77 -10.51 2.86
CA THR A 16 8.11 -11.45 1.93
C THR A 16 9.07 -12.32 1.14
N LYS A 17 10.37 -12.19 1.34
CA LYS A 17 11.37 -12.96 0.59
C LYS A 17 11.20 -14.47 0.67
N ASN A 18 10.59 -14.99 1.73
CA ASN A 18 10.37 -16.42 1.95
C ASN A 18 8.90 -16.83 1.82
N TYR A 19 8.02 -15.94 1.32
CA TYR A 19 6.58 -16.14 1.31
C TYR A 19 6.00 -15.89 -0.09
N GLN A 20 6.51 -16.62 -1.08
CA GLN A 20 6.12 -16.42 -2.48
C GLN A 20 4.61 -16.65 -2.72
N GLU A 21 3.98 -17.55 -1.96
CA GLU A 21 2.55 -17.82 -2.10
C GLU A 21 1.70 -16.59 -1.74
N ILE A 22 2.17 -15.80 -0.77
CA ILE A 22 1.47 -14.58 -0.37
C ILE A 22 1.42 -13.58 -1.54
N ILE A 23 2.51 -13.49 -2.30
CA ILE A 23 2.57 -12.59 -3.44
C ILE A 23 1.56 -12.99 -4.52
N GLY A 24 1.48 -14.27 -4.84
CA GLY A 24 0.51 -14.78 -5.81
C GLY A 24 -0.92 -14.51 -5.38
N THR A 25 -1.26 -14.81 -4.13
CA THR A 25 -2.58 -14.57 -3.58
C THR A 25 -2.92 -13.09 -3.56
N THR A 26 -1.97 -12.25 -3.17
CA THR A 26 -2.16 -10.80 -3.15
C THR A 26 -2.39 -10.26 -4.56
N ASN A 27 -1.62 -10.71 -5.54
CA ASN A 27 -1.81 -10.29 -6.93
C ASN A 27 -3.19 -10.69 -7.47
N GLN A 28 -3.70 -11.86 -7.09
CA GLN A 28 -5.06 -12.26 -7.43
C GLN A 28 -6.11 -11.33 -6.81
N ALA A 29 -5.90 -10.96 -5.54
CA ALA A 29 -6.79 -10.01 -4.87
C ALA A 29 -6.74 -8.63 -5.53
N ILE A 30 -5.57 -8.18 -5.97
CA ILE A 30 -5.41 -6.91 -6.69
C ILE A 30 -6.17 -6.96 -8.02
N ASP A 31 -6.03 -8.05 -8.79
CA ASP A 31 -6.77 -8.21 -10.04
C ASP A 31 -8.27 -8.18 -9.81
N TRP A 32 -8.74 -8.85 -8.76
CA TRP A 32 -10.15 -8.84 -8.38
C TRP A 32 -10.62 -7.43 -8.01
N ALA A 33 -9.83 -6.71 -7.23
CA ALA A 33 -10.17 -5.34 -6.83
C ALA A 33 -10.29 -4.41 -8.02
N VAL A 34 -9.36 -4.50 -8.98
CA VAL A 34 -9.41 -3.71 -10.21
C VAL A 34 -10.67 -4.06 -11.01
N ALA A 35 -10.98 -5.36 -11.16
CA ALA A 35 -12.16 -5.81 -11.90
C ALA A 35 -13.47 -5.36 -11.24
N ASN A 36 -13.46 -5.16 -9.92
CA ASN A 36 -14.63 -4.74 -9.16
C ASN A 36 -14.65 -3.24 -8.86
N ASN A 37 -13.84 -2.47 -9.56
CA ASN A 37 -13.80 -1.01 -9.47
C ASN A 37 -13.52 -0.51 -8.05
N MET A 38 -12.55 -1.13 -7.38
CA MET A 38 -12.08 -0.74 -6.05
C MET A 38 -10.76 0.03 -6.16
N TYR A 39 -10.49 0.87 -5.17
CA TYR A 39 -9.15 1.42 -5.01
C TYR A 39 -8.18 0.33 -4.60
N VAL A 40 -6.93 0.43 -5.02
CA VAL A 40 -5.84 -0.39 -4.49
C VAL A 40 -4.84 0.55 -3.83
N VAL A 41 -4.60 0.34 -2.55
CA VAL A 41 -3.77 1.21 -1.72
C VAL A 41 -2.62 0.37 -1.17
N TYR A 42 -1.41 0.91 -1.23
CA TYR A 42 -0.20 0.23 -0.74
C TYR A 42 0.33 0.98 0.48
N ILE A 43 0.59 0.25 1.55
CA ILE A 43 1.22 0.79 2.76
C ILE A 43 2.64 0.23 2.83
N GLN A 44 3.61 1.12 2.83
CA GLN A 44 5.03 0.78 2.93
C GLN A 44 5.54 1.19 4.30
N HIS A 45 6.18 0.25 5.00
CA HIS A 45 6.75 0.51 6.31
C HIS A 45 8.20 0.97 6.18
N ASN A 46 8.53 2.08 6.82
CA ASN A 46 9.90 2.54 6.98
C ASN A 46 10.22 2.56 8.47
N ASN A 47 11.18 1.74 8.89
CA ASN A 47 11.60 1.67 10.29
C ASN A 47 12.67 2.73 10.55
N LEU A 48 12.35 3.70 11.38
CA LEU A 48 13.23 4.82 11.71
C LEU A 48 14.09 4.57 12.95
N SER A 49 13.98 3.39 13.58
CA SER A 49 14.76 3.07 14.78
C SER A 49 16.24 3.01 14.47
N ALA A 50 17.07 3.54 15.37
CA ALA A 50 18.51 3.51 15.22
C ALA A 50 19.01 2.05 15.16
N GLY A 51 19.88 1.75 14.20
CA GLY A 51 20.45 0.42 14.05
C GLY A 51 19.50 -0.65 13.49
N THR A 52 18.34 -0.27 12.99
CA THR A 52 17.42 -1.25 12.38
C THR A 52 18.08 -1.95 11.19
N ARG A 53 17.76 -3.25 11.05
CA ARG A 53 18.18 -4.05 9.89
C ARG A 53 17.03 -4.36 8.94
N THR A 54 15.80 -4.04 9.33
CA THR A 54 14.61 -4.30 8.52
C THR A 54 13.89 -3.00 8.20
N PHE A 55 13.36 -2.92 7.00
CA PHE A 55 12.61 -1.77 6.52
C PHE A 55 13.33 -0.42 6.68
N LYS A 56 14.66 -0.44 6.58
CA LYS A 56 15.45 0.78 6.66
C LYS A 56 15.16 1.65 5.43
N PRO A 57 14.77 2.92 5.59
CA PRO A 57 14.47 3.80 4.46
C PRO A 57 15.61 3.86 3.44
N GLY A 58 15.25 3.79 2.16
CA GLY A 58 16.21 3.86 1.07
C GLY A 58 16.97 2.57 0.78
N THR A 59 16.64 1.46 1.47
CA THR A 59 17.27 0.16 1.22
C THR A 59 16.39 -0.73 0.36
N HIS A 60 17.01 -1.71 -0.31
CA HIS A 60 16.30 -2.73 -1.08
C HIS A 60 15.28 -3.50 -0.21
N GLY A 61 15.62 -3.78 1.06
CA GLY A 61 14.73 -4.48 1.97
C GLY A 61 13.41 -3.74 2.24
N ALA A 62 13.43 -2.41 2.19
CA ALA A 62 12.22 -1.60 2.40
C ALA A 62 11.38 -1.44 1.13
N GLU A 63 11.90 -1.79 -0.03
CA GLU A 63 11.14 -1.72 -1.29
C GLU A 63 10.10 -2.84 -1.36
N PHE A 64 9.01 -2.59 -2.09
CA PHE A 64 8.04 -3.64 -2.40
C PHE A 64 8.72 -4.76 -3.20
N VAL A 65 8.27 -6.00 -2.98
CA VAL A 65 8.81 -7.12 -3.76
C VAL A 65 8.51 -6.90 -5.24
N PRO A 66 9.48 -7.23 -6.15
CA PRO A 66 9.32 -6.94 -7.58
C PRO A 66 8.11 -7.62 -8.22
N GLU A 67 7.70 -8.78 -7.72
CA GLU A 67 6.60 -9.56 -8.25
C GLU A 67 5.22 -9.01 -7.86
N LEU A 68 5.17 -8.08 -6.89
CA LEU A 68 3.91 -7.45 -6.49
C LEU A 68 3.39 -6.54 -7.60
N LYS A 69 2.13 -6.71 -7.96
CA LYS A 69 1.49 -5.82 -8.93
C LYS A 69 1.24 -4.45 -8.32
N ILE A 70 1.74 -3.41 -8.95
CA ILE A 70 1.50 -2.02 -8.57
C ILE A 70 0.60 -1.40 -9.63
N VAL A 71 -0.68 -1.27 -9.30
CA VAL A 71 -1.71 -0.82 -10.25
C VAL A 71 -2.17 0.61 -9.97
N SER A 72 -1.66 1.24 -8.92
CA SER A 72 -2.01 2.61 -8.57
C SER A 72 -0.84 3.33 -7.92
N GLN A 73 -0.97 4.66 -7.80
CA GLN A 73 0.03 5.49 -7.11
C GLN A 73 -0.38 5.82 -5.67
N HIS A 74 -1.38 5.14 -5.12
CA HIS A 74 -1.81 5.32 -3.74
C HIS A 74 -0.88 4.54 -2.81
N ILE A 75 0.31 5.08 -2.60
CA ILE A 75 1.35 4.48 -1.77
C ILE A 75 1.59 5.42 -0.58
N PHE A 76 1.38 4.90 0.62
CA PHE A 76 1.51 5.66 1.85
C PHE A 76 2.57 5.02 2.74
N LEU A 77 3.36 5.87 3.39
CA LEU A 77 4.42 5.43 4.28
C LEU A 77 3.92 5.40 5.72
N LYS A 78 4.24 4.34 6.45
CA LYS A 78 4.09 4.30 7.90
C LYS A 78 5.45 4.10 8.54
N THR A 79 5.65 4.65 9.73
CA THR A 79 6.94 4.57 10.44
C THR A 79 6.86 3.78 11.74
N LYS A 80 5.67 3.37 12.14
CA LYS A 80 5.46 2.55 13.33
C LYS A 80 5.15 1.12 12.95
N SER A 81 5.65 0.16 13.72
CA SER A 81 5.48 -1.27 13.45
C SER A 81 4.06 -1.77 13.70
N ASN A 82 3.25 -1.04 14.46
CA ASN A 82 1.89 -1.43 14.78
C ASN A 82 1.00 -1.34 13.53
N ALA A 83 -0.06 -2.14 13.51
CA ALA A 83 -1.10 -2.01 12.50
C ALA A 83 -1.63 -0.57 12.47
N LEU A 84 -2.12 -0.16 11.31
CA LEU A 84 -2.68 1.18 11.16
C LEU A 84 -3.84 1.36 12.15
N THR A 85 -3.85 2.50 12.84
CA THR A 85 -4.98 2.87 13.68
C THR A 85 -6.17 3.23 12.81
N ILE A 86 -7.37 3.23 13.42
CA ILE A 86 -8.58 3.66 12.72
C ILE A 86 -8.42 5.08 12.19
N GLU A 87 -7.79 5.96 12.97
CA GLU A 87 -7.56 7.36 12.56
C GLU A 87 -6.62 7.45 11.36
N GLU A 88 -5.57 6.63 11.33
CA GLU A 88 -4.65 6.59 10.19
C GLU A 88 -5.34 6.09 8.94
N ILE A 89 -6.17 5.05 9.05
CA ILE A 89 -6.95 4.51 7.93
C ILE A 89 -7.91 5.56 7.39
N LYS A 90 -8.62 6.25 8.28
CA LYS A 90 -9.53 7.34 7.89
C LYS A 90 -8.79 8.44 7.14
N GLY A 91 -7.58 8.80 7.61
CA GLY A 91 -6.76 9.82 6.96
C GLY A 91 -6.36 9.42 5.55
N VAL A 92 -5.93 8.17 5.36
CA VAL A 92 -5.56 7.62 4.04
C VAL A 92 -6.76 7.65 3.09
N LEU A 93 -7.91 7.18 3.55
CA LEU A 93 -9.12 7.15 2.72
C LEU A 93 -9.61 8.56 2.38
N ALA A 94 -9.54 9.48 3.33
CA ALA A 94 -9.91 10.88 3.10
C ALA A 94 -9.01 11.53 2.04
N GLU A 95 -7.69 11.25 2.08
CA GLU A 95 -6.74 11.79 1.11
C GLU A 95 -7.03 11.24 -0.30
N ILE A 96 -7.30 9.94 -0.42
CA ILE A 96 -7.65 9.33 -1.70
C ILE A 96 -8.91 10.00 -2.26
N TRP A 97 -9.93 10.18 -1.43
CA TRP A 97 -11.19 10.80 -1.84
C TRP A 97 -10.99 12.25 -2.29
N ARG A 98 -10.15 13.01 -1.57
CA ARG A 98 -9.81 14.38 -1.93
C ARG A 98 -9.16 14.45 -3.31
N LEU A 99 -8.20 13.58 -3.59
CA LEU A 99 -7.54 13.51 -4.89
C LEU A 99 -8.52 13.15 -6.00
N GLN A 100 -9.44 12.24 -5.75
CA GLN A 100 -10.47 11.85 -6.71
C GLN A 100 -11.38 13.04 -7.05
N ARG A 101 -11.79 13.82 -6.06
CA ARG A 101 -12.61 15.02 -6.29
C ARG A 101 -11.87 16.04 -7.13
N LEU A 102 -10.60 16.28 -6.87
CA LEU A 102 -9.81 17.23 -7.66
C LEU A 102 -9.72 16.77 -9.12
N SER A 103 -9.55 15.48 -9.36
CA SER A 103 -9.52 14.93 -10.72
C SER A 103 -10.84 15.14 -11.43
N LEU A 104 -11.97 14.94 -10.77
CA LEU A 104 -13.29 15.16 -11.33
C LEU A 104 -13.51 16.64 -11.67
N LEU A 105 -13.06 17.55 -10.82
CA LEU A 105 -13.15 18.99 -11.09
C LEU A 105 -12.34 19.38 -12.31
N LYS A 106 -11.17 18.80 -12.50
CA LYS A 106 -10.33 19.07 -13.67
C LYS A 106 -10.95 18.54 -14.96
N ALA A 107 -11.73 17.49 -14.89
CA ALA A 107 -12.38 16.89 -16.06
C ALA A 107 -13.57 17.70 -16.57
N ARG A 108 -14.05 18.64 -15.80
CA ARG A 108 -15.13 19.54 -16.18
C ARG A 108 -14.60 20.76 -16.89
#